data_c3ea9acb5ca3ad340f83793e2e617809
#
_entry.id   c3ea9acb5ca3ad340f83793e2e617809
#
_cell.length_a   1.000
_cell.length_b   1.000
_cell.length_c   1.000
_cell.angle_alpha   90.00
_cell.angle_beta   90.00
_cell.angle_gamma   90.00
#
_symmetry.space_group_name_H-M   'P 1'
#
loop_
_entity.id
_entity.type
_entity.pdbx_description
1 polymer ?
#
loop_
_entity_poly.entity_id
_entity_poly.type
_entity_poly.pdbx_seq_one_letter_code
_entity_poly.pdbx_strand_id
1 'polypeptide(L)'
;MQQSCQHVKNKLKFQIGPFNNLAKGYEIKHFELKSSSKSILSIYASSGIGAAIGVIVSVIVGGFVYLVQFAQNLDLFGDARFIQLGAIVLDIKICFFIILAAIAILILRKLFGITKWNGPADSIYAAHQNNDELDIKTGLASTMAALVSAAGYASVGQYGPLVHFGATAGTAAKKVLNLRIGTDVVIGCGVAAAISSGFAAPIAGVIFAHEAILRHYSPSAMAPIATSAIVAAAMESYFFNIPHPLEIVEVGPTLVSAFLPVAIAGVVFGLVAIIFMHSLRYFAGLNARLNRPVYQTIFVAVLAVIIVSLFIPEALGLGTGVLASVLNIQGSLGFILSLLLVKIVITSLCLGFGFFGGVFSPSLLIGAATGAVLAKCFALIGLPGLGMALALAGMASVAACVVGVPLATIFIVLELTLSYEFTLITLLAVIVSQVISSNLFGNSFFDRQLLDRGIDLKFGRGKFSLSQARVLERAHNDFVSTPTDSTVAAVLKLLSEAGQTEAYCLSHDGNLEGKLSIIHLMGADKDQAVREIMDRRPLRLKADQNMLEAIEVASGFVGETIPVIEEPGGKMIGVVSESDLFSAYLDIQEQVQDVEK
;
A
#
# COMPACT_ATOMS: atom_id res chain seq x y z
N MET A 1 39.18 -34.34 14.31
CA MET A 1 38.47 -33.54 13.32
C MET A 1 39.34 -32.88 12.23
N GLN A 2 40.62 -32.67 12.46
CA GLN A 2 41.53 -32.10 11.43
C GLN A 2 42.08 -33.12 10.41
N GLN A 3 42.06 -34.40 10.68
CA GLN A 3 42.51 -35.44 9.72
C GLN A 3 41.47 -35.86 8.66
N SER A 4 40.18 -35.65 8.90
CA SER A 4 39.12 -35.98 7.93
C SER A 4 38.98 -34.94 6.79
N CYS A 5 39.40 -33.68 7.01
CA CYS A 5 39.37 -32.64 5.97
C CYS A 5 40.49 -32.80 4.92
N GLN A 6 41.60 -33.44 5.26
CA GLN A 6 42.73 -33.60 4.35
C GLN A 6 42.51 -34.76 3.35
N HIS A 7 41.69 -35.74 3.71
CA HIS A 7 41.39 -36.89 2.83
C HIS A 7 40.37 -36.56 1.72
N VAL A 8 39.49 -35.58 1.94
CA VAL A 8 38.53 -35.11 0.93
C VAL A 8 39.18 -34.17 -0.10
N LYS A 9 40.20 -33.43 0.29
CA LYS A 9 40.96 -32.55 -0.63
C LYS A 9 41.83 -33.31 -1.63
N ASN A 10 42.27 -34.54 -1.32
CA ASN A 10 43.12 -35.32 -2.19
C ASN A 10 42.35 -36.23 -3.16
N LYS A 11 41.05 -36.47 -2.96
CA LYS A 11 40.23 -37.27 -3.89
C LYS A 11 39.61 -36.43 -5.03
N LEU A 12 39.60 -35.08 -4.94
CA LEU A 12 39.06 -34.18 -5.96
C LEU A 12 40.10 -33.71 -6.99
N LYS A 13 41.36 -34.19 -6.92
CA LYS A 13 42.44 -33.79 -7.83
C LYS A 13 42.67 -34.72 -9.03
N PHE A 14 41.87 -35.78 -9.20
CA PHE A 14 42.07 -36.76 -10.28
C PHE A 14 40.80 -36.93 -11.12
N GLN A 15 40.38 -35.94 -11.86
CA GLN A 15 39.56 -36.09 -13.09
C GLN A 15 39.14 -34.73 -13.66
N ILE A 16 40.09 -33.96 -14.16
CA ILE A 16 39.78 -32.91 -15.16
C ILE A 16 40.95 -32.87 -16.12
N GLY A 17 40.74 -33.45 -17.29
CA GLY A 17 41.62 -33.31 -18.46
C GLY A 17 41.58 -31.90 -19.07
N PRO A 18 42.34 -31.58 -20.10
CA PRO A 18 42.85 -30.25 -20.39
C PRO A 18 41.81 -29.30 -21.01
N PHE A 19 41.18 -28.47 -20.19
CA PHE A 19 40.50 -27.25 -20.61
C PHE A 19 41.19 -26.02 -19.98
N ASN A 20 42.42 -25.75 -20.41
CA ASN A 20 43.26 -24.74 -19.76
C ASN A 20 43.32 -23.39 -20.51
N ASN A 21 42.35 -23.08 -21.37
CA ASN A 21 42.40 -21.78 -22.13
C ASN A 21 41.11 -20.93 -22.09
N LEU A 22 40.17 -21.18 -21.15
CA LEU A 22 38.98 -20.31 -20.98
C LEU A 22 38.83 -19.70 -19.57
N ALA A 23 39.82 -19.82 -18.71
CA ALA A 23 39.80 -19.31 -17.35
C ALA A 23 40.70 -18.11 -17.10
N LYS A 24 40.85 -17.22 -18.10
CA LYS A 24 41.41 -15.87 -17.87
C LYS A 24 40.27 -14.86 -17.99
N GLY A 25 39.59 -14.57 -16.90
CA GLY A 25 38.59 -13.52 -16.87
C GLY A 25 37.57 -13.56 -15.72
N TYR A 26 37.52 -14.63 -14.95
CA TYR A 26 36.70 -14.62 -13.72
C TYR A 26 37.62 -14.65 -12.52
N GLU A 27 38.00 -13.48 -12.00
CA GLU A 27 38.39 -13.34 -10.60
C GLU A 27 37.19 -13.74 -9.76
N ILE A 28 37.24 -14.94 -9.18
CA ILE A 28 36.40 -15.30 -8.05
C ILE A 28 36.84 -14.34 -6.93
N LYS A 29 36.12 -13.22 -6.78
CA LYS A 29 36.26 -12.38 -5.60
C LYS A 29 36.09 -13.29 -4.39
N HIS A 30 37.16 -13.56 -3.69
CA HIS A 30 37.12 -14.15 -2.36
C HIS A 30 36.09 -13.39 -1.56
N PHE A 31 35.03 -14.05 -1.18
CA PHE A 31 34.06 -13.57 -0.19
C PHE A 31 34.86 -13.40 1.11
N GLU A 32 35.51 -12.27 1.24
CA GLU A 32 36.20 -11.90 2.48
C GLU A 32 35.14 -11.67 3.56
N LEU A 33 35.13 -12.56 4.55
CA LEU A 33 34.49 -12.42 5.85
C LEU A 33 35.01 -11.18 6.64
N LYS A 34 35.14 -10.05 5.99
CA LYS A 34 35.67 -8.80 6.55
C LYS A 34 34.60 -7.76 6.80
N SER A 35 33.34 -8.17 6.97
CA SER A 35 32.25 -7.23 7.25
C SER A 35 31.54 -7.45 8.59
N SER A 36 31.86 -8.50 9.35
CA SER A 36 31.04 -8.94 10.49
C SER A 36 30.85 -7.88 11.59
N SER A 37 31.88 -7.13 11.99
CA SER A 37 31.73 -6.19 13.12
C SER A 37 31.04 -4.87 12.77
N LYS A 38 31.29 -4.34 11.56
CA LYS A 38 30.60 -3.11 11.08
C LYS A 38 29.13 -3.36 10.78
N SER A 39 28.81 -4.53 10.21
CA SER A 39 27.43 -4.95 9.95
C SER A 39 26.64 -5.14 11.24
N ILE A 40 27.22 -5.77 12.26
CA ILE A 40 26.58 -5.97 13.57
C ILE A 40 26.31 -4.62 14.26
N LEU A 41 27.27 -3.70 14.27
CA LEU A 41 27.09 -2.38 14.88
C LEU A 41 26.01 -1.55 14.17
N SER A 42 25.91 -1.66 12.84
CA SER A 42 24.85 -0.99 12.08
C SER A 42 23.46 -1.52 12.42
N ILE A 43 23.32 -2.84 12.63
CA ILE A 43 22.05 -3.47 13.04
C ILE A 43 21.63 -2.98 14.44
N TYR A 44 22.54 -2.91 15.40
CA TYR A 44 22.24 -2.36 16.73
C TYR A 44 21.85 -0.89 16.67
N ALA A 45 22.55 -0.09 15.88
CA ALA A 45 22.21 1.32 15.70
C ALA A 45 20.84 1.52 15.07
N SER A 46 20.51 0.77 14.01
CA SER A 46 19.20 0.83 13.36
C SER A 46 18.07 0.32 14.27
N SER A 47 18.32 -0.74 15.05
CA SER A 47 17.36 -1.22 16.07
C SER A 47 17.13 -0.20 17.18
N GLY A 48 18.17 0.54 17.61
CA GLY A 48 18.02 1.65 18.55
C GLY A 48 17.13 2.78 17.99
N ILE A 49 17.27 3.09 16.71
CA ILE A 49 16.38 4.04 16.01
C ILE A 49 14.95 3.49 15.96
N GLY A 50 14.79 2.21 15.62
CA GLY A 50 13.49 1.53 15.65
C GLY A 50 12.82 1.63 17.02
N ALA A 51 13.57 1.36 18.11
CA ALA A 51 13.07 1.50 19.48
C ALA A 51 12.59 2.93 19.78
N ALA A 52 13.34 3.94 19.39
CA ALA A 52 12.96 5.35 19.60
C ALA A 52 11.68 5.72 18.84
N ILE A 53 11.56 5.27 17.59
CA ILE A 53 10.32 5.44 16.79
C ILE A 53 9.16 4.71 17.48
N GLY A 54 9.39 3.48 17.99
CA GLY A 54 8.40 2.70 18.73
C GLY A 54 7.84 3.45 19.94
N VAL A 55 8.70 4.08 20.75
CA VAL A 55 8.28 4.91 21.90
C VAL A 55 7.44 6.10 21.43
N ILE A 56 7.92 6.86 20.46
CA ILE A 56 7.21 8.08 19.97
C ILE A 56 5.83 7.73 19.44
N VAL A 57 5.76 6.69 18.61
CA VAL A 57 4.50 6.29 17.97
C VAL A 57 3.52 5.73 18.99
N SER A 58 3.96 4.89 19.95
CA SER A 58 3.09 4.32 20.98
C SER A 58 2.47 5.39 21.88
N VAL A 59 3.24 6.41 22.27
CA VAL A 59 2.72 7.53 23.08
C VAL A 59 1.59 8.27 22.33
N ILE A 60 1.76 8.46 21.02
CA ILE A 60 0.74 9.18 20.23
C ILE A 60 -0.47 8.29 19.95
N VAL A 61 -0.27 6.99 19.67
CA VAL A 61 -1.38 6.03 19.51
C VAL A 61 -2.19 5.93 20.80
N GLY A 62 -1.52 5.74 21.94
CA GLY A 62 -2.17 5.71 23.25
C GLY A 62 -2.89 7.03 23.56
N GLY A 63 -2.24 8.16 23.29
CA GLY A 63 -2.85 9.49 23.43
C GLY A 63 -4.07 9.69 22.54
N PHE A 64 -4.02 9.22 21.28
CA PHE A 64 -5.16 9.25 20.36
C PHE A 64 -6.35 8.45 20.92
N VAL A 65 -6.12 7.21 21.31
CA VAL A 65 -7.18 6.35 21.88
C VAL A 65 -7.75 6.96 23.17
N TYR A 66 -6.87 7.44 24.06
CA TYR A 66 -7.28 8.11 25.30
C TYR A 66 -8.14 9.36 25.03
N LEU A 67 -7.73 10.21 24.09
CA LEU A 67 -8.49 11.43 23.76
C LEU A 67 -9.86 11.13 23.16
N VAL A 68 -9.96 10.09 22.29
CA VAL A 68 -11.25 9.65 21.76
C VAL A 68 -12.14 9.14 22.88
N GLN A 69 -11.63 8.26 23.76
CA GLN A 69 -12.39 7.73 24.89
C GLN A 69 -12.78 8.83 25.88
N PHE A 70 -11.87 9.75 26.18
CA PHE A 70 -12.14 10.90 27.03
C PHE A 70 -13.29 11.74 26.48
N ALA A 71 -13.25 12.11 25.20
CA ALA A 71 -14.31 12.89 24.56
C ALA A 71 -15.65 12.14 24.56
N GLN A 72 -15.63 10.83 24.30
CA GLN A 72 -16.83 10.00 24.29
C GLN A 72 -17.39 9.72 25.71
N ASN A 73 -16.56 9.75 26.75
CA ASN A 73 -16.99 9.57 28.13
C ASN A 73 -17.35 10.89 28.84
N LEU A 74 -17.06 12.04 28.22
CA LEU A 74 -17.35 13.34 28.80
C LEU A 74 -18.87 13.49 29.03
N ASP A 75 -19.31 13.64 30.24
CA ASP A 75 -20.72 13.88 30.57
C ASP A 75 -20.99 15.38 30.70
N LEU A 76 -21.33 16.01 29.55
CA LEU A 76 -21.62 17.45 29.47
C LEU A 76 -23.10 17.79 29.71
N PHE A 77 -23.98 16.79 29.64
CA PHE A 77 -25.41 17.03 29.56
C PHE A 77 -26.20 16.44 30.75
N GLY A 78 -25.56 15.59 31.56
CA GLY A 78 -26.24 14.92 32.70
C GLY A 78 -27.59 14.34 32.30
N ASP A 79 -28.63 14.63 33.09
CA ASP A 79 -29.99 14.16 32.84
C ASP A 79 -30.63 14.69 31.53
N ALA A 80 -30.12 15.81 30.99
CA ALA A 80 -30.61 16.40 29.74
C ALA A 80 -30.06 15.72 28.49
N ARG A 81 -29.25 14.65 28.63
CA ARG A 81 -28.63 13.94 27.52
C ARG A 81 -29.64 13.33 26.55
N PHE A 82 -30.74 12.83 27.06
CA PHE A 82 -31.72 12.11 26.24
C PHE A 82 -33.03 12.89 26.14
N ILE A 83 -33.43 13.26 24.93
CA ILE A 83 -34.75 13.83 24.65
C ILE A 83 -35.65 12.75 24.09
N GLN A 84 -36.76 12.47 24.79
CA GLN A 84 -37.79 11.56 24.29
C GLN A 84 -38.73 12.28 23.32
N LEU A 85 -38.75 11.82 22.07
CA LEU A 85 -39.64 12.27 21.01
C LEU A 85 -40.62 11.14 20.66
N GLY A 86 -41.58 10.89 21.56
CA GLY A 86 -42.49 9.74 21.46
C GLY A 86 -41.74 8.41 21.67
N ALA A 87 -41.71 7.55 20.65
CA ALA A 87 -41.00 6.26 20.70
C ALA A 87 -39.49 6.38 20.39
N ILE A 88 -39.02 7.56 19.99
CA ILE A 88 -37.65 7.78 19.58
C ILE A 88 -36.89 8.55 20.66
N VAL A 89 -35.65 8.13 20.95
CA VAL A 89 -34.76 8.79 21.91
C VAL A 89 -33.62 9.45 21.17
N LEU A 90 -33.56 10.79 21.27
CA LEU A 90 -32.45 11.57 20.68
C LEU A 90 -31.35 11.73 21.74
N ASP A 91 -30.13 11.29 21.41
CA ASP A 91 -28.94 11.53 22.23
C ASP A 91 -28.30 12.88 21.78
N ILE A 92 -28.52 13.92 22.59
CA ILE A 92 -28.00 15.29 22.34
C ILE A 92 -26.48 15.28 22.27
N LYS A 93 -25.83 14.43 23.05
CA LYS A 93 -24.37 14.31 23.07
C LYS A 93 -23.82 13.94 21.69
N ILE A 94 -24.39 12.94 21.02
CA ILE A 94 -23.99 12.56 19.66
C ILE A 94 -24.21 13.72 18.70
N CYS A 95 -25.37 14.38 18.76
CA CYS A 95 -25.67 15.53 17.91
C CYS A 95 -24.67 16.69 18.11
N PHE A 96 -24.32 17.00 19.34
CA PHE A 96 -23.37 18.06 19.67
C PHE A 96 -21.97 17.74 19.17
N PHE A 97 -21.44 16.55 19.48
CA PHE A 97 -20.07 16.18 19.11
C PHE A 97 -19.89 15.99 17.61
N ILE A 98 -20.89 15.49 16.86
CA ILE A 98 -20.78 15.35 15.40
C ILE A 98 -20.78 16.72 14.70
N ILE A 99 -21.57 17.69 15.18
CA ILE A 99 -21.58 19.04 14.68
C ILE A 99 -20.24 19.72 14.99
N LEU A 100 -19.75 19.61 16.22
CA LEU A 100 -18.46 20.15 16.62
C LEU A 100 -17.30 19.56 15.78
N ALA A 101 -17.34 18.26 15.53
CA ALA A 101 -16.36 17.59 14.69
C ALA A 101 -16.39 18.10 13.23
N ALA A 102 -17.59 18.28 12.66
CA ALA A 102 -17.72 18.84 11.32
C ALA A 102 -17.13 20.25 11.22
N ILE A 103 -17.41 21.12 12.19
CA ILE A 103 -16.84 22.47 12.26
C ILE A 103 -15.31 22.40 12.39
N ALA A 104 -14.80 21.57 13.28
CA ALA A 104 -13.36 21.42 13.49
C ALA A 104 -12.64 20.92 12.23
N ILE A 105 -13.22 19.98 11.47
CA ILE A 105 -12.66 19.51 10.20
C ILE A 105 -12.61 20.64 9.16
N LEU A 106 -13.65 21.46 9.07
CA LEU A 106 -13.65 22.62 8.16
C LEU A 106 -12.57 23.64 8.54
N ILE A 107 -12.39 23.89 9.85
CA ILE A 107 -11.32 24.74 10.36
C ILE A 107 -9.95 24.15 10.05
N LEU A 108 -9.72 22.86 10.30
CA LEU A 108 -8.46 22.19 9.99
C LEU A 108 -8.11 22.27 8.49
N ARG A 109 -9.09 22.03 7.61
CA ARG A 109 -8.90 22.18 6.16
C ARG A 109 -8.43 23.60 5.79
N LYS A 110 -9.08 24.63 6.36
CA LYS A 110 -8.73 26.02 6.09
C LYS A 110 -7.37 26.39 6.68
N LEU A 111 -7.10 26.00 7.93
CA LEU A 111 -5.86 26.32 8.64
C LEU A 111 -4.62 25.73 7.97
N PHE A 112 -4.70 24.47 7.55
CA PHE A 112 -3.59 23.77 6.92
C PHE A 112 -3.58 23.91 5.39
N GLY A 113 -4.62 24.48 4.76
CA GLY A 113 -4.73 24.62 3.30
C GLY A 113 -4.92 23.28 2.58
N ILE A 114 -5.56 22.30 3.24
CA ILE A 114 -5.62 20.91 2.75
C ILE A 114 -6.88 20.70 1.92
N THR A 115 -6.69 20.29 0.67
CA THR A 115 -7.77 19.87 -0.24
C THR A 115 -8.09 18.38 -0.10
N LYS A 116 -7.06 17.54 0.14
CA LYS A 116 -7.17 16.09 0.26
C LYS A 116 -6.37 15.60 1.47
N TRP A 117 -6.97 14.72 2.27
CA TRP A 117 -6.31 14.06 3.39
C TRP A 117 -5.40 12.93 2.90
N ASN A 118 -4.26 12.75 3.57
CA ASN A 118 -3.36 11.63 3.31
C ASN A 118 -3.68 10.44 4.22
N GLY A 119 -3.48 9.23 3.69
CA GLY A 119 -3.78 7.98 4.39
C GLY A 119 -2.78 6.87 4.09
N PRO A 120 -3.12 5.60 4.41
CA PRO A 120 -2.22 4.47 4.21
C PRO A 120 -1.72 4.29 2.78
N ALA A 121 -2.55 4.58 1.76
CA ALA A 121 -2.12 4.54 0.36
C ALA A 121 -0.95 5.50 0.07
N ASP A 122 -0.94 6.67 0.72
CA ASP A 122 0.16 7.64 0.58
C ASP A 122 1.44 7.14 1.28
N SER A 123 1.30 6.41 2.40
CA SER A 123 2.44 5.76 3.08
C SER A 123 3.02 4.61 2.25
N ILE A 124 2.17 3.81 1.59
CA ILE A 124 2.60 2.75 0.67
C ILE A 124 3.38 3.37 -0.49
N TYR A 125 2.84 4.42 -1.10
CA TYR A 125 3.50 5.12 -2.19
C TYR A 125 4.86 5.70 -1.77
N ALA A 126 4.93 6.40 -0.63
CA ALA A 126 6.16 6.99 -0.11
C ALA A 126 7.25 5.94 0.19
N ALA A 127 6.86 4.75 0.68
CA ALA A 127 7.81 3.66 0.93
C ALA A 127 8.44 3.08 -0.35
N HIS A 128 7.84 3.33 -1.53
CA HIS A 128 8.33 2.84 -2.82
C HIS A 128 9.04 3.92 -3.65
N GLN A 129 9.01 5.18 -3.20
CA GLN A 129 9.72 6.27 -3.85
C GLN A 129 11.15 6.39 -3.31
N ASN A 130 12.09 6.77 -4.20
CA ASN A 130 13.48 7.07 -3.82
C ASN A 130 13.64 8.47 -3.17
N ASN A 131 12.60 9.32 -3.24
CA ASN A 131 12.61 10.66 -2.69
C ASN A 131 11.88 10.68 -1.34
N ASP A 132 12.49 11.27 -0.32
CA ASP A 132 12.00 11.35 1.08
C ASP A 132 10.75 12.26 1.26
N GLU A 133 9.75 12.15 0.38
CA GLU A 133 8.66 13.15 0.26
C GLU A 133 7.33 12.70 0.86
N LEU A 134 7.33 12.21 2.11
CA LEU A 134 6.06 12.15 2.85
C LEU A 134 5.81 13.55 3.45
N ASP A 135 4.68 14.19 3.07
CA ASP A 135 4.32 15.51 3.60
C ASP A 135 3.90 15.41 5.07
N ILE A 136 4.85 15.77 5.95
CA ILE A 136 4.66 15.73 7.41
C ILE A 136 3.50 16.62 7.84
N LYS A 137 3.34 17.80 7.22
CA LYS A 137 2.28 18.74 7.56
C LYS A 137 0.89 18.16 7.29
N THR A 138 0.69 17.62 6.09
CA THR A 138 -0.58 16.98 5.71
C THR A 138 -0.81 15.69 6.51
N GLY A 139 0.24 14.90 6.82
CA GLY A 139 0.13 13.71 7.64
C GLY A 139 -0.36 13.99 9.06
N LEU A 140 0.21 15.00 9.73
CA LEU A 140 -0.24 15.45 11.05
C LEU A 140 -1.68 15.95 11.01
N ALA A 141 -2.02 16.82 10.06
CA ALA A 141 -3.37 17.35 9.93
C ALA A 141 -4.41 16.27 9.63
N SER A 142 -4.05 15.25 8.83
CA SER A 142 -4.90 14.08 8.56
C SER A 142 -5.16 13.27 9.83
N THR A 143 -4.14 13.08 10.67
CA THR A 143 -4.29 12.39 11.96
C THR A 143 -5.20 13.18 12.91
N MET A 144 -5.04 14.50 12.97
CA MET A 144 -5.93 15.38 13.75
C MET A 144 -7.38 15.31 13.24
N ALA A 145 -7.58 15.31 11.92
CA ALA A 145 -8.91 15.18 11.33
C ALA A 145 -9.57 13.83 11.67
N ALA A 146 -8.78 12.74 11.69
CA ALA A 146 -9.26 11.43 12.11
C ALA A 146 -9.62 11.38 13.61
N LEU A 147 -8.80 11.99 14.47
CA LEU A 147 -9.07 12.12 15.89
C LEU A 147 -10.41 12.82 16.13
N VAL A 148 -10.59 13.97 15.51
CA VAL A 148 -11.81 14.78 15.62
C VAL A 148 -13.03 14.02 15.07
N SER A 149 -12.90 13.33 13.92
CA SER A 149 -13.97 12.51 13.35
C SER A 149 -14.39 11.38 14.30
N ALA A 150 -13.41 10.65 14.86
CA ALA A 150 -13.65 9.53 15.77
C ALA A 150 -14.26 10.00 17.10
N ALA A 151 -13.73 11.07 17.69
CA ALA A 151 -14.26 11.70 18.91
C ALA A 151 -15.69 12.22 18.71
N GLY A 152 -16.01 12.68 17.49
CA GLY A 152 -17.32 13.19 17.09
C GLY A 152 -18.34 12.13 16.66
N TYR A 153 -18.14 10.88 16.99
CA TYR A 153 -19.07 9.77 16.63
C TYR A 153 -19.25 9.53 15.12
N ALA A 154 -18.45 10.14 14.24
CA ALA A 154 -18.46 9.76 12.84
C ALA A 154 -18.08 8.29 12.70
N SER A 155 -18.79 7.55 11.83
CA SER A 155 -18.50 6.14 11.59
C SER A 155 -17.24 6.00 10.74
N VAL A 156 -16.08 5.98 11.39
CA VAL A 156 -14.75 5.90 10.77
C VAL A 156 -13.82 5.00 11.60
N GLY A 157 -12.71 4.57 11.02
CA GLY A 157 -11.70 3.79 11.73
C GLY A 157 -10.51 4.63 12.18
N GLN A 158 -9.82 4.18 13.22
CA GLN A 158 -8.63 4.83 13.76
C GLN A 158 -7.32 4.30 13.17
N TYR A 159 -7.21 3.00 12.86
CA TYR A 159 -5.92 2.38 12.52
C TYR A 159 -5.32 2.86 11.21
N GLY A 160 -6.13 3.16 10.19
CA GLY A 160 -5.60 3.73 8.94
C GLY A 160 -4.83 5.04 9.15
N PRO A 161 -5.44 6.06 9.76
CA PRO A 161 -4.75 7.29 10.13
C PRO A 161 -3.55 7.10 11.06
N LEU A 162 -3.63 6.17 12.01
CA LEU A 162 -2.52 5.87 12.93
C LEU A 162 -1.34 5.20 12.21
N VAL A 163 -1.60 4.32 11.24
CA VAL A 163 -0.58 3.75 10.35
C VAL A 163 0.10 4.86 9.53
N HIS A 164 -0.69 5.75 8.94
CA HIS A 164 -0.15 6.90 8.20
C HIS A 164 0.62 7.86 9.11
N PHE A 165 0.14 8.07 10.33
CA PHE A 165 0.87 8.85 11.33
C PHE A 165 2.21 8.19 11.70
N GLY A 166 2.23 6.87 11.94
CA GLY A 166 3.47 6.12 12.21
C GLY A 166 4.49 6.31 11.09
N ALA A 167 4.07 6.17 9.84
CA ALA A 167 4.90 6.44 8.66
C ALA A 167 5.45 7.90 8.65
N THR A 168 4.57 8.87 8.94
CA THR A 168 4.92 10.30 9.02
C THR A 168 5.93 10.56 10.15
N ALA A 169 5.73 9.97 11.32
CA ALA A 169 6.63 10.10 12.46
C ALA A 169 8.01 9.50 12.19
N GLY A 170 8.06 8.31 11.56
CA GLY A 170 9.32 7.69 11.12
C GLY A 170 10.08 8.57 10.14
N THR A 171 9.41 9.11 9.13
CA THR A 171 10.01 10.03 8.14
C THR A 171 10.45 11.34 8.80
N ALA A 172 9.66 11.89 9.71
CA ALA A 172 10.01 13.10 10.47
C ALA A 172 11.26 12.87 11.33
N ALA A 173 11.34 11.73 12.03
CA ALA A 173 12.52 11.37 12.81
C ALA A 173 13.78 11.27 11.94
N LYS A 174 13.69 10.65 10.76
CA LYS A 174 14.79 10.59 9.79
C LYS A 174 15.26 11.99 9.38
N LYS A 175 14.35 12.90 9.01
CA LYS A 175 14.69 14.27 8.58
C LYS A 175 15.30 15.09 9.70
N VAL A 176 14.70 15.07 10.90
CA VAL A 176 15.17 15.88 12.05
C VAL A 176 16.53 15.40 12.58
N LEU A 177 16.73 14.10 12.67
CA LEU A 177 17.95 13.50 13.21
C LEU A 177 19.01 13.19 12.14
N ASN A 178 18.72 13.49 10.86
CA ASN A 178 19.59 13.20 9.71
C ASN A 178 20.10 11.76 9.70
N LEU A 179 19.18 10.79 9.86
CA LEU A 179 19.50 9.38 10.01
C LEU A 179 19.93 8.77 8.67
N ARG A 180 21.02 7.99 8.70
CA ARG A 180 21.51 7.23 7.54
C ARG A 180 20.86 5.84 7.47
N ILE A 181 19.53 5.82 7.37
CA ILE A 181 18.71 4.60 7.27
C ILE A 181 17.72 4.79 6.12
N GLY A 182 17.31 3.71 5.48
CA GLY A 182 16.32 3.75 4.38
C GLY A 182 15.00 4.39 4.82
N THR A 183 14.38 5.18 3.95
CA THR A 183 13.08 5.82 4.23
C THR A 183 11.99 4.78 4.43
N ASP A 184 12.02 3.72 3.66
CA ASP A 184 11.14 2.57 3.76
C ASP A 184 11.26 1.89 5.13
N VAL A 185 12.48 1.73 5.66
CA VAL A 185 12.72 1.13 6.98
C VAL A 185 12.11 1.98 8.11
N VAL A 186 12.31 3.31 8.10
CA VAL A 186 11.73 4.18 9.14
C VAL A 186 10.20 4.28 9.02
N ILE A 187 9.65 4.25 7.80
CA ILE A 187 8.22 4.12 7.56
C ILE A 187 7.73 2.79 8.14
N GLY A 188 8.41 1.68 7.84
CA GLY A 188 8.09 0.35 8.37
C GLY A 188 8.12 0.30 9.90
N CYS A 189 9.14 0.90 10.56
CA CYS A 189 9.20 1.02 12.01
C CYS A 189 7.98 1.75 12.58
N GLY A 190 7.63 2.90 12.00
CA GLY A 190 6.49 3.68 12.46
C GLY A 190 5.14 2.96 12.28
N VAL A 191 4.96 2.29 11.15
CA VAL A 191 3.75 1.50 10.85
C VAL A 191 3.64 0.29 11.78
N ALA A 192 4.73 -0.46 11.96
CA ALA A 192 4.75 -1.62 12.86
C ALA A 192 4.42 -1.20 14.29
N ALA A 193 4.99 -0.09 14.77
CA ALA A 193 4.68 0.47 16.08
C ALA A 193 3.21 0.87 16.23
N ALA A 194 2.61 1.49 15.19
CA ALA A 194 1.21 1.92 15.22
C ALA A 194 0.24 0.74 15.32
N ILE A 195 0.47 -0.33 14.56
CA ILE A 195 -0.33 -1.56 14.62
C ILE A 195 -0.09 -2.29 15.93
N SER A 196 1.17 -2.42 16.33
CA SER A 196 1.55 -3.11 17.56
C SER A 196 0.93 -2.46 18.80
N SER A 197 1.01 -1.13 18.93
CA SER A 197 0.40 -0.39 20.04
C SER A 197 -1.15 -0.40 19.96
N GLY A 198 -1.71 -0.36 18.75
CA GLY A 198 -3.17 -0.31 18.59
C GLY A 198 -3.89 -1.63 18.86
N PHE A 199 -3.22 -2.78 18.68
CA PHE A 199 -3.78 -4.13 18.86
C PHE A 199 -3.09 -4.94 19.96
N ALA A 200 -2.03 -4.41 20.59
CA ALA A 200 -1.07 -5.15 21.44
C ALA A 200 -0.53 -6.41 20.74
N ALA A 201 -0.28 -6.30 19.44
CA ALA A 201 0.06 -7.40 18.55
C ALA A 201 1.39 -7.10 17.81
N PRO A 202 2.55 -7.30 18.45
CA PRO A 202 3.85 -6.96 17.87
C PRO A 202 4.22 -7.81 16.65
N ILE A 203 3.90 -9.10 16.61
CA ILE A 203 4.17 -9.96 15.46
C ILE A 203 3.34 -9.50 14.26
N ALA A 204 2.05 -9.27 14.48
CA ALA A 204 1.17 -8.75 13.44
C ALA A 204 1.61 -7.36 12.95
N GLY A 205 2.12 -6.49 13.83
CA GLY A 205 2.66 -5.20 13.48
C GLY A 205 3.85 -5.30 12.52
N VAL A 206 4.81 -6.19 12.80
CA VAL A 206 5.95 -6.47 11.91
C VAL A 206 5.48 -6.98 10.55
N ILE A 207 4.60 -7.97 10.55
CA ILE A 207 4.06 -8.56 9.32
C ILE A 207 3.30 -7.51 8.52
N PHE A 208 2.47 -6.69 9.17
CA PHE A 208 1.71 -5.61 8.52
C PHE A 208 2.64 -4.61 7.81
N ALA A 209 3.74 -4.21 8.44
CA ALA A 209 4.70 -3.29 7.83
C ALA A 209 5.31 -3.89 6.55
N HIS A 210 5.68 -5.16 6.57
CA HIS A 210 6.22 -5.84 5.39
C HIS A 210 5.15 -6.15 4.33
N GLU A 211 3.96 -6.60 4.72
CA GLU A 211 2.91 -7.03 3.81
C GLU A 211 2.18 -5.85 3.15
N ALA A 212 1.79 -4.84 3.95
CA ALA A 212 1.01 -3.71 3.46
C ALA A 212 1.86 -2.62 2.82
N ILE A 213 2.99 -2.27 3.47
CA ILE A 213 3.72 -1.03 3.18
C ILE A 213 4.95 -1.31 2.33
N LEU A 214 5.88 -2.15 2.81
CA LEU A 214 7.13 -2.41 2.11
C LEU A 214 6.95 -3.32 0.90
N ARG A 215 6.05 -4.30 1.01
CA ARG A 215 5.74 -5.34 0.00
C ARG A 215 6.94 -6.22 -0.36
N HIS A 216 7.94 -6.23 0.49
CA HIS A 216 9.09 -7.12 0.41
C HIS A 216 9.59 -7.45 1.83
N TYR A 217 10.34 -8.55 1.94
CA TYR A 217 10.99 -8.95 3.19
C TYR A 217 12.49 -8.71 3.06
N SER A 218 12.98 -7.69 3.76
CA SER A 218 14.40 -7.37 3.83
C SER A 218 14.97 -7.76 5.21
N PRO A 219 16.00 -8.60 5.28
CA PRO A 219 16.63 -8.96 6.56
C PRO A 219 17.19 -7.75 7.31
N SER A 220 17.67 -6.73 6.62
CA SER A 220 18.21 -5.50 7.20
C SER A 220 17.12 -4.63 7.83
N ALA A 221 15.90 -4.62 7.25
CA ALA A 221 14.75 -3.90 7.76
C ALA A 221 14.06 -4.62 8.92
N MET A 222 14.15 -5.96 8.98
CA MET A 222 13.44 -6.79 9.95
C MET A 222 13.80 -6.41 11.40
N ALA A 223 15.09 -6.26 11.73
CA ALA A 223 15.53 -6.00 13.09
C ALA A 223 15.02 -4.65 13.64
N PRO A 224 15.16 -3.50 12.97
CA PRO A 224 14.64 -2.23 13.45
C PRO A 224 13.10 -2.21 13.51
N ILE A 225 12.41 -2.83 12.53
CA ILE A 225 10.94 -2.90 12.51
C ILE A 225 10.42 -3.76 13.66
N ALA A 226 11.02 -4.94 13.91
CA ALA A 226 10.65 -5.81 15.02
C ALA A 226 10.91 -5.14 16.37
N THR A 227 12.06 -4.47 16.52
CA THR A 227 12.39 -3.73 17.76
C THR A 227 11.36 -2.62 18.00
N SER A 228 10.98 -1.87 16.96
CA SER A 228 9.96 -0.82 17.04
C SER A 228 8.61 -1.38 17.50
N ALA A 229 8.17 -2.50 16.91
CA ALA A 229 6.91 -3.15 17.26
C ALA A 229 6.89 -3.66 18.70
N ILE A 230 7.96 -4.34 19.14
CA ILE A 230 8.07 -4.89 20.50
C ILE A 230 8.08 -3.77 21.54
N VAL A 231 8.86 -2.71 21.31
CA VAL A 231 8.92 -1.55 22.21
C VAL A 231 7.56 -0.86 22.27
N ALA A 232 6.85 -0.72 21.14
CA ALA A 232 5.53 -0.10 21.11
C ALA A 232 4.49 -0.92 21.89
N ALA A 233 4.50 -2.26 21.77
CA ALA A 233 3.63 -3.14 22.57
C ALA A 233 3.95 -3.06 24.07
N ALA A 234 5.25 -3.04 24.44
CA ALA A 234 5.66 -2.90 25.82
C ALA A 234 5.22 -1.57 26.43
N MET A 235 5.36 -0.47 25.67
CA MET A 235 4.91 0.87 26.10
C MET A 235 3.38 0.91 26.27
N GLU A 236 2.65 0.28 25.36
CA GLU A 236 1.20 0.19 25.44
C GLU A 236 0.76 -0.55 26.72
N SER A 237 1.28 -1.76 26.93
CA SER A 237 0.93 -2.60 28.08
C SER A 237 1.31 -1.97 29.41
N TYR A 238 2.41 -1.21 29.47
CA TYR A 238 2.89 -0.64 30.73
C TYR A 238 2.26 0.71 31.08
N PHE A 239 2.01 1.59 30.08
CA PHE A 239 1.56 2.96 30.33
C PHE A 239 0.09 3.21 30.00
N PHE A 240 -0.46 2.53 29.00
CA PHE A 240 -1.81 2.84 28.49
C PHE A 240 -2.83 1.78 28.87
N ASN A 241 -2.41 0.52 28.96
CA ASN A 241 -3.27 -0.64 29.29
C ASN A 241 -4.60 -0.55 28.55
N ILE A 242 -4.53 -0.39 27.22
CA ILE A 242 -5.71 -0.25 26.35
C ILE A 242 -6.54 -1.54 26.49
N PRO A 243 -7.82 -1.46 26.86
CA PRO A 243 -8.65 -2.65 27.01
C PRO A 243 -8.69 -3.44 25.70
N HIS A 244 -8.25 -4.69 25.74
CA HIS A 244 -8.37 -5.59 24.60
C HIS A 244 -9.81 -6.12 24.53
N PRO A 245 -10.43 -6.15 23.33
CA PRO A 245 -11.85 -6.50 23.21
C PRO A 245 -12.17 -7.97 23.46
N LEU A 246 -11.17 -8.81 23.78
CA LEU A 246 -11.34 -10.26 23.81
C LEU A 246 -10.93 -10.87 25.14
N GLU A 247 -11.92 -11.13 25.99
CA GLU A 247 -11.83 -12.20 26.99
C GLU A 247 -12.38 -13.48 26.35
N ILE A 248 -11.50 -14.42 25.99
CA ILE A 248 -11.92 -15.70 25.40
C ILE A 248 -12.33 -16.62 26.53
N VAL A 249 -13.63 -16.87 26.60
CA VAL A 249 -14.22 -17.78 27.58
C VAL A 249 -14.48 -19.17 26.97
N GLU A 250 -14.45 -19.30 25.64
CA GLU A 250 -14.82 -20.54 24.95
C GLU A 250 -13.62 -21.29 24.39
N VAL A 251 -13.66 -22.62 24.50
CA VAL A 251 -12.75 -23.51 23.76
C VAL A 251 -13.21 -23.54 22.30
N GLY A 252 -12.29 -23.26 21.38
CA GLY A 252 -12.60 -23.25 19.95
C GLY A 252 -13.06 -24.64 19.44
N PRO A 253 -13.92 -24.67 18.41
CA PRO A 253 -14.29 -25.92 17.75
C PRO A 253 -13.07 -26.53 17.07
N THR A 254 -13.05 -27.87 16.94
CA THR A 254 -11.98 -28.53 16.18
C THR A 254 -12.01 -28.11 14.71
N LEU A 255 -10.83 -27.98 14.08
CA LEU A 255 -10.74 -27.57 12.65
C LEU A 255 -11.56 -28.52 11.76
N VAL A 256 -11.59 -29.82 12.07
CA VAL A 256 -12.33 -30.83 11.28
C VAL A 256 -13.83 -30.55 11.26
N SER A 257 -14.43 -30.23 12.41
CA SER A 257 -15.87 -29.94 12.50
C SER A 257 -16.23 -28.58 11.91
N ALA A 258 -15.31 -27.62 11.96
CA ALA A 258 -15.53 -26.26 11.47
C ALA A 258 -15.18 -26.09 9.98
N PHE A 259 -14.45 -27.04 9.35
CA PHE A 259 -13.86 -26.87 8.02
C PHE A 259 -14.87 -26.44 6.95
N LEU A 260 -15.94 -27.22 6.76
CA LEU A 260 -16.94 -26.91 5.72
C LEU A 260 -17.75 -25.65 6.03
N PRO A 261 -18.28 -25.43 7.24
CA PRO A 261 -18.94 -24.18 7.59
C PRO A 261 -18.07 -22.94 7.39
N VAL A 262 -16.78 -23.03 7.77
CA VAL A 262 -15.84 -21.91 7.64
C VAL A 262 -15.46 -21.64 6.17
N ALA A 263 -15.29 -22.68 5.35
CA ALA A 263 -15.05 -22.51 3.92
C ALA A 263 -16.23 -21.80 3.23
N ILE A 264 -17.48 -22.21 3.56
CA ILE A 264 -18.70 -21.53 3.06
C ILE A 264 -18.75 -20.08 3.56
N ALA A 265 -18.48 -19.86 4.85
CA ALA A 265 -18.45 -18.52 5.43
C ALA A 265 -17.39 -17.64 4.79
N GLY A 266 -16.21 -18.19 4.43
CA GLY A 266 -15.16 -17.48 3.73
C GLY A 266 -15.60 -16.86 2.41
N VAL A 267 -16.45 -17.58 1.64
CA VAL A 267 -17.05 -17.01 0.41
C VAL A 267 -17.92 -15.80 0.74
N VAL A 268 -18.76 -15.89 1.78
CA VAL A 268 -19.63 -14.78 2.20
C VAL A 268 -18.81 -13.60 2.71
N PHE A 269 -17.73 -13.84 3.47
CA PHE A 269 -16.84 -12.79 3.93
C PHE A 269 -16.19 -12.03 2.77
N GLY A 270 -15.72 -12.75 1.74
CA GLY A 270 -15.18 -12.15 0.53
C GLY A 270 -16.21 -11.26 -0.19
N LEU A 271 -17.45 -11.74 -0.34
CA LEU A 271 -18.52 -10.97 -0.97
C LEU A 271 -18.89 -9.72 -0.16
N VAL A 272 -18.98 -9.81 1.17
CA VAL A 272 -19.26 -8.66 2.06
C VAL A 272 -18.13 -7.63 1.97
N ALA A 273 -16.87 -8.06 1.93
CA ALA A 273 -15.73 -7.17 1.73
C ALA A 273 -15.83 -6.41 0.39
N ILE A 274 -16.19 -7.09 -0.70
CA ILE A 274 -16.41 -6.50 -2.02
C ILE A 274 -17.55 -5.46 -1.97
N ILE A 275 -18.67 -5.79 -1.34
CA ILE A 275 -19.82 -4.87 -1.18
C ILE A 275 -19.36 -3.62 -0.41
N PHE A 276 -18.59 -3.78 0.66
CA PHE A 276 -18.08 -2.64 1.44
C PHE A 276 -17.12 -1.77 0.61
N MET A 277 -16.17 -2.36 -0.11
CA MET A 277 -15.24 -1.62 -0.97
C MET A 277 -15.96 -0.89 -2.11
N HIS A 278 -16.97 -1.51 -2.72
CA HIS A 278 -17.81 -0.83 -3.72
C HIS A 278 -18.62 0.31 -3.10
N SER A 279 -19.18 0.13 -1.90
CA SER A 279 -19.90 1.18 -1.17
C SER A 279 -19.01 2.39 -0.90
N LEU A 280 -17.77 2.18 -0.42
CA LEU A 280 -16.79 3.25 -0.22
C LEU A 280 -16.52 4.04 -1.51
N ARG A 281 -16.29 3.34 -2.61
CA ARG A 281 -16.06 3.97 -3.92
C ARG A 281 -17.29 4.68 -4.47
N TYR A 282 -18.47 4.10 -4.27
CA TYR A 282 -19.73 4.68 -4.71
C TYR A 282 -19.98 6.05 -4.05
N PHE A 283 -19.89 6.14 -2.72
CA PHE A 283 -20.11 7.39 -2.01
C PHE A 283 -19.02 8.43 -2.29
N ALA A 284 -17.76 8.02 -2.43
CA ALA A 284 -16.69 8.92 -2.87
C ALA A 284 -16.93 9.45 -4.29
N GLY A 285 -17.32 8.57 -5.23
CA GLY A 285 -17.66 8.94 -6.60
C GLY A 285 -18.92 9.81 -6.69
N LEU A 286 -19.92 9.55 -5.84
CA LEU A 286 -21.13 10.36 -5.77
C LEU A 286 -20.80 11.79 -5.32
N ASN A 287 -19.97 11.94 -4.28
CA ASN A 287 -19.50 13.25 -3.82
C ASN A 287 -18.74 14.00 -4.92
N ALA A 288 -17.84 13.32 -5.64
CA ALA A 288 -17.11 13.92 -6.76
C ALA A 288 -18.05 14.38 -7.88
N ARG A 289 -19.08 13.59 -8.22
CA ARG A 289 -20.09 13.96 -9.24
C ARG A 289 -20.98 15.12 -8.82
N LEU A 290 -21.34 15.19 -7.54
CA LEU A 290 -22.15 16.29 -7.00
C LEU A 290 -21.40 17.63 -7.07
N ASN A 291 -20.08 17.60 -7.08
CA ASN A 291 -19.20 18.78 -7.16
C ASN A 291 -19.64 19.93 -6.23
N ARG A 292 -20.03 19.59 -5.00
CA ARG A 292 -20.51 20.54 -4.01
C ARG A 292 -19.38 20.95 -3.06
N PRO A 293 -19.45 22.18 -2.50
CA PRO A 293 -18.53 22.60 -1.46
C PRO A 293 -18.52 21.64 -0.27
N VAL A 294 -17.35 21.41 0.34
CA VAL A 294 -17.15 20.44 1.43
C VAL A 294 -18.10 20.66 2.61
N TYR A 295 -18.46 21.93 2.91
CA TYR A 295 -19.38 22.22 4.02
C TYR A 295 -20.80 21.70 3.77
N GLN A 296 -21.25 21.59 2.50
CA GLN A 296 -22.55 21.02 2.15
C GLN A 296 -22.52 19.49 2.25
N THR A 297 -21.43 18.87 1.79
CA THR A 297 -21.32 17.40 1.81
C THR A 297 -21.15 16.91 3.24
N ILE A 298 -20.32 17.56 4.06
CA ILE A 298 -20.16 17.20 5.48
C ILE A 298 -21.47 17.37 6.27
N PHE A 299 -22.30 18.36 5.93
CA PHE A 299 -23.63 18.54 6.52
C PHE A 299 -24.54 17.33 6.26
N VAL A 300 -24.51 16.77 5.04
CA VAL A 300 -25.26 15.55 4.73
C VAL A 300 -24.78 14.38 5.59
N ALA A 301 -23.47 14.24 5.79
CA ALA A 301 -22.92 13.20 6.65
C ALA A 301 -23.32 13.39 8.12
N VAL A 302 -23.31 14.62 8.62
CA VAL A 302 -23.81 14.97 9.98
C VAL A 302 -25.27 14.55 10.14
N LEU A 303 -26.12 14.91 9.18
CA LEU A 303 -27.54 14.57 9.22
C LEU A 303 -27.74 13.04 9.21
N ALA A 304 -26.99 12.32 8.39
CA ALA A 304 -27.05 10.84 8.35
C ALA A 304 -26.63 10.22 9.69
N VAL A 305 -25.57 10.74 10.33
CA VAL A 305 -25.14 10.26 11.67
C VAL A 305 -26.23 10.52 12.70
N ILE A 306 -26.85 11.71 12.70
CA ILE A 306 -27.95 12.03 13.61
C ILE A 306 -29.15 11.08 13.38
N ILE A 307 -29.51 10.81 12.14
CA ILE A 307 -30.60 9.87 11.83
C ILE A 307 -30.27 8.46 12.34
N VAL A 308 -29.04 7.97 12.08
CA VAL A 308 -28.61 6.64 12.54
C VAL A 308 -28.58 6.57 14.06
N SER A 309 -28.23 7.65 14.77
CA SER A 309 -28.20 7.69 16.24
C SER A 309 -29.58 7.47 16.88
N LEU A 310 -30.66 7.73 16.15
CA LEU A 310 -32.04 7.51 16.63
C LEU A 310 -32.46 6.03 16.64
N PHE A 311 -31.84 5.18 15.81
CA PHE A 311 -32.24 3.81 15.58
C PHE A 311 -31.19 2.78 16.01
N ILE A 312 -29.92 3.01 15.64
CA ILE A 312 -28.79 2.07 15.86
C ILE A 312 -27.53 2.87 16.21
N PRO A 313 -27.46 3.51 17.39
CA PRO A 313 -26.29 4.31 17.80
C PRO A 313 -25.00 3.47 17.85
N GLU A 314 -25.10 2.15 18.03
CA GLU A 314 -23.97 1.21 18.04
C GLU A 314 -23.22 1.14 16.71
N ALA A 315 -23.83 1.53 15.59
CA ALA A 315 -23.17 1.59 14.29
C ALA A 315 -22.24 2.81 14.16
N LEU A 316 -22.31 3.78 15.06
CA LEU A 316 -21.55 5.03 15.03
C LEU A 316 -20.16 4.88 15.67
N GLY A 317 -19.32 5.89 15.43
CA GLY A 317 -17.95 5.94 15.95
C GLY A 317 -17.07 4.79 15.46
N LEU A 318 -16.09 4.42 16.27
CA LEU A 318 -15.11 3.37 15.96
C LEU A 318 -15.69 1.95 15.93
N GLY A 319 -16.80 1.71 16.64
CA GLY A 319 -17.44 0.39 16.78
C GLY A 319 -16.74 -0.56 17.76
N THR A 320 -15.70 -0.11 18.47
CA THR A 320 -14.93 -0.96 19.40
C THR A 320 -15.77 -1.42 20.58
N GLY A 321 -16.65 -0.57 21.12
CA GLY A 321 -17.53 -0.92 22.24
C GLY A 321 -18.55 -2.03 21.92
N VAL A 322 -18.97 -2.13 20.65
CA VAL A 322 -19.93 -3.14 20.18
C VAL A 322 -19.23 -4.40 19.69
N LEU A 323 -17.99 -4.30 19.27
CA LEU A 323 -17.22 -5.43 18.71
C LEU A 323 -17.17 -6.61 19.69
N ALA A 324 -16.89 -6.38 20.97
CA ALA A 324 -16.86 -7.43 21.99
C ALA A 324 -18.22 -8.15 22.12
N SER A 325 -19.33 -7.41 22.14
CA SER A 325 -20.66 -7.99 22.17
C SER A 325 -20.98 -8.83 20.93
N VAL A 326 -20.58 -8.37 19.75
CA VAL A 326 -20.77 -9.09 18.49
C VAL A 326 -19.91 -10.35 18.44
N LEU A 327 -18.66 -10.31 18.90
CA LEU A 327 -17.78 -11.47 18.98
C LEU A 327 -18.33 -12.55 19.93
N ASN A 328 -18.97 -12.15 21.00
CA ASN A 328 -19.67 -13.04 21.94
C ASN A 328 -21.12 -13.39 21.49
N ILE A 329 -21.47 -13.10 20.22
CA ILE A 329 -22.78 -13.42 19.61
C ILE A 329 -23.97 -12.84 20.38
N GLN A 330 -23.77 -11.77 21.11
CA GLN A 330 -24.84 -11.09 21.86
C GLN A 330 -25.77 -10.32 20.91
N GLY A 331 -27.03 -10.21 21.26
CA GLY A 331 -28.06 -9.55 20.46
C GLY A 331 -28.88 -10.50 19.57
N SER A 332 -30.00 -10.02 19.06
CA SER A 332 -30.85 -10.77 18.12
C SER A 332 -30.23 -10.81 16.72
N LEU A 333 -30.64 -11.79 15.90
CA LEU A 333 -30.21 -11.88 14.49
C LEU A 333 -30.54 -10.59 13.71
N GLY A 334 -31.77 -10.05 13.95
CA GLY A 334 -32.22 -8.82 13.31
C GLY A 334 -31.35 -7.61 13.68
N PHE A 335 -30.96 -7.48 14.96
CA PHE A 335 -30.07 -6.42 15.43
C PHE A 335 -28.69 -6.49 14.76
N ILE A 336 -28.05 -7.68 14.76
CA ILE A 336 -26.71 -7.84 14.19
C ILE A 336 -26.74 -7.60 12.68
N LEU A 337 -27.77 -8.05 11.98
CA LEU A 337 -27.94 -7.82 10.55
C LEU A 337 -28.15 -6.32 10.25
N SER A 338 -28.98 -5.63 11.05
CA SER A 338 -29.19 -4.19 10.91
C SER A 338 -27.90 -3.41 11.18
N LEU A 339 -27.14 -3.78 12.21
CA LEU A 339 -25.84 -3.22 12.54
C LEU A 339 -24.86 -3.36 11.36
N LEU A 340 -24.79 -4.56 10.77
CA LEU A 340 -23.95 -4.86 9.60
C LEU A 340 -24.28 -3.93 8.43
N LEU A 341 -25.54 -3.87 8.03
CA LEU A 341 -25.98 -3.09 6.86
C LEU A 341 -25.78 -1.59 7.09
N VAL A 342 -26.19 -1.09 8.25
CA VAL A 342 -26.04 0.33 8.60
C VAL A 342 -24.56 0.70 8.69
N LYS A 343 -23.69 -0.16 9.27
CA LYS A 343 -22.24 0.11 9.35
C LYS A 343 -21.60 0.26 7.98
N ILE A 344 -21.93 -0.59 7.02
CA ILE A 344 -21.44 -0.48 5.64
C ILE A 344 -21.82 0.88 5.03
N VAL A 345 -23.09 1.27 5.14
CA VAL A 345 -23.60 2.49 4.51
C VAL A 345 -23.07 3.74 5.21
N ILE A 346 -23.19 3.81 6.55
CA ILE A 346 -22.82 5.04 7.28
C ILE A 346 -21.32 5.30 7.27
N THR A 347 -20.48 4.24 7.33
CA THR A 347 -19.03 4.41 7.18
C THR A 347 -18.67 4.94 5.80
N SER A 348 -19.23 4.36 4.75
CA SER A 348 -18.97 4.77 3.38
C SER A 348 -19.43 6.22 3.12
N LEU A 349 -20.56 6.60 3.70
CA LEU A 349 -21.09 7.96 3.61
C LEU A 349 -20.20 8.95 4.38
N CYS A 350 -19.83 8.67 5.62
CA CYS A 350 -18.97 9.54 6.42
C CYS A 350 -17.64 9.82 5.70
N LEU A 351 -16.96 8.76 5.23
CA LEU A 351 -15.68 8.88 4.54
C LEU A 351 -15.82 9.56 3.18
N GLY A 352 -16.88 9.26 2.44
CA GLY A 352 -17.14 9.85 1.12
C GLY A 352 -17.53 11.32 1.17
N PHE A 353 -18.15 11.80 2.25
CA PHE A 353 -18.77 13.13 2.34
C PHE A 353 -18.03 14.11 3.27
N GLY A 354 -16.78 13.82 3.63
CA GLY A 354 -15.88 14.85 4.18
C GLY A 354 -15.30 14.59 5.55
N PHE A 355 -15.83 13.64 6.33
CA PHE A 355 -15.13 13.11 7.50
C PHE A 355 -13.90 12.30 7.06
N PHE A 356 -12.93 12.19 7.95
CA PHE A 356 -11.70 11.46 7.67
C PHE A 356 -11.42 10.40 8.72
N GLY A 357 -10.96 9.23 8.26
CA GLY A 357 -10.59 8.11 9.12
C GLY A 357 -10.22 6.89 8.29
N GLY A 358 -9.91 5.78 8.97
CA GLY A 358 -9.55 4.51 8.34
C GLY A 358 -10.77 3.66 8.00
N VAL A 359 -10.54 2.68 7.13
CA VAL A 359 -11.51 1.63 6.77
C VAL A 359 -11.30 0.34 7.58
N PHE A 360 -10.15 0.21 8.29
CA PHE A 360 -9.75 -1.03 8.96
C PHE A 360 -10.68 -1.37 10.14
N SER A 361 -10.87 -0.46 11.12
CA SER A 361 -11.77 -0.72 12.25
C SER A 361 -13.20 -1.03 11.81
N PRO A 362 -13.83 -0.29 10.87
CA PRO A 362 -15.14 -0.67 10.35
C PRO A 362 -15.15 -2.06 9.70
N SER A 363 -14.10 -2.45 8.95
CA SER A 363 -14.04 -3.77 8.33
C SER A 363 -13.97 -4.92 9.35
N LEU A 364 -13.31 -4.70 10.49
CA LEU A 364 -13.32 -5.65 11.61
C LEU A 364 -14.74 -5.89 12.14
N LEU A 365 -15.49 -4.82 12.42
CA LEU A 365 -16.86 -4.94 12.92
C LEU A 365 -17.82 -5.52 11.86
N ILE A 366 -17.71 -5.09 10.60
CA ILE A 366 -18.50 -5.64 9.48
C ILE A 366 -18.24 -7.14 9.36
N GLY A 367 -16.97 -7.57 9.41
CA GLY A 367 -16.59 -8.98 9.35
C GLY A 367 -17.10 -9.78 10.55
N ALA A 368 -16.90 -9.29 11.77
CA ALA A 368 -17.40 -9.92 12.99
C ALA A 368 -18.93 -10.07 12.98
N ALA A 369 -19.65 -9.02 12.58
CA ALA A 369 -21.10 -9.04 12.46
C ALA A 369 -21.58 -10.06 11.41
N THR A 370 -20.88 -10.14 10.26
CA THR A 370 -21.17 -11.16 9.24
C THR A 370 -20.96 -12.57 9.79
N GLY A 371 -19.86 -12.80 10.50
CA GLY A 371 -19.58 -14.09 11.15
C GLY A 371 -20.62 -14.45 12.20
N ALA A 372 -21.05 -13.49 13.02
CA ALA A 372 -22.09 -13.67 14.03
C ALA A 372 -23.46 -13.99 13.40
N VAL A 373 -23.83 -13.34 12.30
CA VAL A 373 -25.05 -13.68 11.52
C VAL A 373 -24.97 -15.11 11.01
N LEU A 374 -23.85 -15.50 10.39
CA LEU A 374 -23.66 -16.86 9.87
C LEU A 374 -23.68 -17.91 11.00
N ALA A 375 -23.06 -17.61 12.13
CA ALA A 375 -23.10 -18.51 13.31
C ALA A 375 -24.52 -18.79 13.78
N LYS A 376 -25.35 -17.75 13.86
CA LYS A 376 -26.78 -17.90 14.20
C LYS A 376 -27.55 -18.70 13.13
N CYS A 377 -27.27 -18.46 11.84
CA CYS A 377 -27.87 -19.23 10.76
C CYS A 377 -27.44 -20.72 10.81
N PHE A 378 -26.16 -21.02 11.06
CA PHE A 378 -25.69 -22.40 11.20
C PHE A 378 -26.29 -23.11 12.44
N ALA A 379 -26.47 -22.38 13.55
CA ALA A 379 -27.15 -22.93 14.72
C ALA A 379 -28.60 -23.34 14.42
N LEU A 380 -29.33 -22.58 13.57
CA LEU A 380 -30.68 -22.93 13.15
C LEU A 380 -30.78 -24.21 12.33
N ILE A 381 -29.72 -24.58 11.62
CA ILE A 381 -29.63 -25.82 10.81
C ILE A 381 -28.94 -26.97 11.57
N GLY A 382 -28.76 -26.84 12.88
CA GLY A 382 -28.22 -27.91 13.74
C GLY A 382 -26.69 -27.97 13.84
N LEU A 383 -25.99 -26.88 13.53
CA LEU A 383 -24.52 -26.74 13.68
C LEU A 383 -24.20 -25.65 14.73
N PRO A 384 -24.50 -25.89 16.02
CA PRO A 384 -24.15 -24.94 17.09
C PRO A 384 -22.65 -24.99 17.43
N GLY A 385 -22.17 -24.02 18.23
CA GLY A 385 -20.79 -24.01 18.74
C GLY A 385 -19.74 -23.38 17.80
N LEU A 386 -20.17 -22.76 16.69
CA LEU A 386 -19.28 -22.04 15.75
C LEU A 386 -19.25 -20.53 16.01
N GLY A 387 -19.89 -20.04 17.07
CA GLY A 387 -20.16 -18.64 17.31
C GLY A 387 -18.95 -17.73 17.21
N MET A 388 -18.10 -17.75 18.22
CA MET A 388 -16.90 -16.91 18.29
C MET A 388 -15.92 -17.21 17.15
N ALA A 389 -15.80 -18.48 16.75
CA ALA A 389 -14.89 -18.87 15.66
C ALA A 389 -15.25 -18.19 14.34
N LEU A 390 -16.54 -18.16 13.95
CA LEU A 390 -16.99 -17.50 12.73
C LEU A 390 -16.93 -15.97 12.84
N ALA A 391 -17.18 -15.41 14.02
CA ALA A 391 -17.08 -13.97 14.24
C ALA A 391 -15.62 -13.48 14.12
N LEU A 392 -14.65 -14.21 14.72
CA LEU A 392 -13.22 -13.93 14.58
C LEU A 392 -12.72 -14.14 13.15
N ALA A 393 -13.11 -15.26 12.53
CA ALA A 393 -12.77 -15.55 11.15
C ALA A 393 -13.30 -14.47 10.19
N GLY A 394 -14.54 -14.03 10.40
CA GLY A 394 -15.15 -12.94 9.62
C GLY A 394 -14.44 -11.60 9.83
N MET A 395 -14.15 -11.27 11.09
CA MET A 395 -13.39 -10.07 11.47
C MET A 395 -12.07 -9.96 10.69
N ALA A 396 -11.27 -11.02 10.72
CA ALA A 396 -9.99 -11.06 10.02
C ALA A 396 -10.15 -11.09 8.49
N SER A 397 -11.10 -11.89 7.96
CA SER A 397 -11.30 -12.08 6.53
C SER A 397 -11.71 -10.81 5.80
N VAL A 398 -12.70 -10.08 6.34
CA VAL A 398 -13.16 -8.83 5.73
C VAL A 398 -12.07 -7.77 5.81
N ALA A 399 -11.37 -7.67 6.94
CA ALA A 399 -10.24 -6.74 7.09
C ALA A 399 -9.09 -7.09 6.14
N ALA A 400 -8.74 -8.37 6.00
CA ALA A 400 -7.73 -8.86 5.07
C ALA A 400 -8.03 -8.44 3.63
N CYS A 401 -9.25 -8.66 3.16
CA CYS A 401 -9.66 -8.29 1.80
C CYS A 401 -9.65 -6.78 1.57
N VAL A 402 -10.15 -6.00 2.53
CA VAL A 402 -10.26 -4.53 2.40
C VAL A 402 -8.88 -3.86 2.44
N VAL A 403 -8.02 -4.27 3.36
CA VAL A 403 -6.71 -3.63 3.57
C VAL A 403 -5.62 -4.25 2.70
N GLY A 404 -5.74 -5.54 2.36
CA GLY A 404 -4.75 -6.29 1.58
C GLY A 404 -3.64 -6.89 2.44
N VAL A 405 -3.97 -7.34 3.67
CA VAL A 405 -3.01 -7.86 4.66
C VAL A 405 -3.47 -9.20 5.27
N PRO A 406 -3.59 -10.25 4.45
CA PRO A 406 -4.08 -11.54 4.93
C PRO A 406 -3.24 -12.12 6.07
N LEU A 407 -1.92 -12.11 5.97
CA LEU A 407 -1.07 -12.66 7.03
C LEU A 407 -1.15 -11.84 8.31
N ALA A 408 -1.05 -10.53 8.22
CA ALA A 408 -1.12 -9.67 9.40
C ALA A 408 -2.45 -9.84 10.17
N THR A 409 -3.59 -9.98 9.48
CA THR A 409 -4.89 -10.18 10.15
C THR A 409 -5.01 -11.53 10.84
N ILE A 410 -4.41 -12.60 10.29
CA ILE A 410 -4.34 -13.92 10.92
C ILE A 410 -3.52 -13.83 12.21
N PHE A 411 -2.35 -13.14 12.18
CA PHE A 411 -1.53 -12.95 13.37
C PHE A 411 -2.17 -12.01 14.40
N ILE A 412 -2.97 -11.02 13.97
CA ILE A 412 -3.80 -10.23 14.91
C ILE A 412 -4.73 -11.16 15.70
N VAL A 413 -5.41 -12.10 15.03
CA VAL A 413 -6.28 -13.07 15.73
C VAL A 413 -5.46 -13.96 16.65
N LEU A 414 -4.30 -14.46 16.21
CA LEU A 414 -3.41 -15.26 17.06
C LEU A 414 -3.00 -14.53 18.34
N GLU A 415 -2.51 -13.29 18.21
CA GLU A 415 -2.03 -12.51 19.37
C GLU A 415 -3.15 -12.03 20.28
N LEU A 416 -4.34 -11.74 19.71
CA LEU A 416 -5.51 -11.36 20.51
C LEU A 416 -6.15 -12.55 21.25
N THR A 417 -6.09 -13.77 20.66
CA THR A 417 -6.80 -14.93 21.20
C THR A 417 -5.87 -15.92 21.92
N LEU A 418 -4.57 -15.89 21.61
CA LEU A 418 -3.58 -16.86 22.03
C LEU A 418 -4.01 -18.32 21.77
N SER A 419 -4.91 -18.52 20.79
CA SER A 419 -5.48 -19.81 20.43
C SER A 419 -5.05 -20.24 19.02
N TYR A 420 -4.43 -21.41 18.97
CA TYR A 420 -4.03 -22.00 17.70
C TYR A 420 -5.24 -22.46 16.86
N GLU A 421 -6.28 -22.97 17.52
CA GLU A 421 -7.51 -23.44 16.86
C GLU A 421 -8.23 -22.28 16.14
N PHE A 422 -8.44 -21.15 16.82
CA PHE A 422 -9.05 -19.98 16.19
C PHE A 422 -8.19 -19.43 15.05
N THR A 423 -6.87 -19.51 15.20
CA THR A 423 -5.93 -19.06 14.15
C THR A 423 -6.04 -19.92 12.89
N LEU A 424 -6.11 -21.26 13.02
CA LEU A 424 -6.27 -22.16 11.86
C LEU A 424 -7.62 -21.96 11.16
N ILE A 425 -8.69 -21.80 11.93
CA ILE A 425 -10.03 -21.50 11.40
C ILE A 425 -10.01 -20.17 10.63
N THR A 426 -9.38 -19.15 11.22
CA THR A 426 -9.22 -17.84 10.60
C THR A 426 -8.37 -17.92 9.33
N LEU A 427 -7.28 -18.67 9.33
CA LEU A 427 -6.43 -18.89 8.16
C LEU A 427 -7.24 -19.44 6.97
N LEU A 428 -8.07 -20.48 7.22
CA LEU A 428 -8.93 -21.05 6.18
C LEU A 428 -9.90 -20.01 5.61
N ALA A 429 -10.61 -19.28 6.49
CA ALA A 429 -11.58 -18.27 6.07
C ALA A 429 -10.92 -17.12 5.28
N VAL A 430 -9.77 -16.64 5.75
CA VAL A 430 -9.00 -15.57 5.09
C VAL A 430 -8.55 -15.99 3.70
N ILE A 431 -8.01 -17.21 3.54
CA ILE A 431 -7.57 -17.70 2.22
C ILE A 431 -8.77 -17.75 1.25
N VAL A 432 -9.89 -18.34 1.68
CA VAL A 432 -11.08 -18.45 0.81
C VAL A 432 -11.61 -17.06 0.44
N SER A 433 -11.76 -16.16 1.42
CA SER A 433 -12.27 -14.81 1.20
C SER A 433 -11.34 -14.00 0.29
N GLN A 434 -10.02 -14.16 0.45
CA GLN A 434 -9.02 -13.46 -0.37
C GLN A 434 -9.08 -13.93 -1.83
N VAL A 435 -9.23 -15.22 -2.09
CA VAL A 435 -9.42 -15.75 -3.44
C VAL A 435 -10.66 -15.16 -4.10
N ILE A 436 -11.78 -15.11 -3.39
CA ILE A 436 -13.03 -14.51 -3.91
C ILE A 436 -12.84 -13.02 -4.19
N SER A 437 -12.29 -12.28 -3.22
CA SER A 437 -12.09 -10.83 -3.36
C SER A 437 -11.11 -10.49 -4.49
N SER A 438 -9.99 -11.21 -4.61
CA SER A 438 -8.98 -10.94 -5.63
C SER A 438 -9.48 -11.25 -7.05
N ASN A 439 -10.33 -12.26 -7.23
CA ASN A 439 -10.89 -12.59 -8.54
C ASN A 439 -12.02 -11.64 -8.96
N LEU A 440 -12.85 -11.14 -8.04
CA LEU A 440 -14.03 -10.33 -8.37
C LEU A 440 -13.79 -8.82 -8.27
N PHE A 441 -13.02 -8.36 -7.31
CA PHE A 441 -12.70 -6.94 -7.11
C PHE A 441 -11.29 -6.59 -7.61
N GLY A 442 -10.38 -7.54 -7.56
CA GLY A 442 -8.98 -7.44 -7.95
C GLY A 442 -8.09 -7.17 -6.75
N ASN A 443 -7.74 -5.92 -6.51
CA ASN A 443 -6.79 -5.54 -5.46
C ASN A 443 -7.51 -5.06 -4.20
N SER A 444 -6.75 -4.86 -3.11
CA SER A 444 -7.26 -4.20 -1.91
C SER A 444 -7.79 -2.78 -2.18
N PHE A 445 -8.53 -2.23 -1.22
CA PHE A 445 -9.03 -0.85 -1.31
C PHE A 445 -7.89 0.17 -1.48
N PHE A 446 -6.75 -0.02 -0.79
CA PHE A 446 -5.60 0.88 -0.91
C PHE A 446 -4.88 0.75 -2.25
N ASP A 447 -4.72 -0.47 -2.76
CA ASP A 447 -4.18 -0.68 -4.11
C ASP A 447 -5.04 0.00 -5.16
N ARG A 448 -6.36 -0.13 -5.00
CA ARG A 448 -7.29 0.51 -5.93
C ARG A 448 -7.21 2.03 -5.88
N GLN A 449 -7.00 2.61 -4.68
CA GLN A 449 -6.75 4.05 -4.56
C GLN A 449 -5.47 4.51 -5.28
N LEU A 450 -4.42 3.67 -5.28
CA LEU A 450 -3.18 3.94 -6.01
C LEU A 450 -3.39 3.79 -7.52
N LEU A 451 -4.05 2.72 -7.96
CA LEU A 451 -4.39 2.49 -9.37
C LEU A 451 -5.25 3.63 -9.94
N ASP A 452 -6.23 4.12 -9.19
CA ASP A 452 -7.07 5.26 -9.61
C ASP A 452 -6.26 6.57 -9.76
N ARG A 453 -5.01 6.62 -9.25
CA ARG A 453 -4.02 7.70 -9.44
C ARG A 453 -2.97 7.38 -10.51
N GLY A 454 -3.10 6.26 -11.22
CA GLY A 454 -2.11 5.79 -12.20
C GLY A 454 -0.87 5.11 -11.61
N ILE A 455 -0.90 4.73 -10.33
CA ILE A 455 0.22 4.10 -9.63
C ILE A 455 -0.05 2.61 -9.50
N ASP A 456 0.68 1.78 -10.24
CA ASP A 456 0.60 0.32 -10.13
C ASP A 456 1.86 -0.25 -9.48
N LEU A 457 1.70 -0.78 -8.27
CA LEU A 457 2.78 -1.38 -7.48
C LEU A 457 2.80 -2.92 -7.54
N LYS A 458 1.93 -3.55 -8.36
CA LYS A 458 1.82 -5.02 -8.45
C LYS A 458 3.11 -5.69 -8.93
N PHE A 459 3.85 -5.01 -9.78
CA PHE A 459 5.01 -5.58 -10.45
C PHE A 459 6.34 -5.35 -9.73
N GLY A 460 6.29 -4.90 -8.47
CA GLY A 460 7.47 -4.66 -7.64
C GLY A 460 8.15 -3.31 -7.92
N ARG A 461 9.13 -2.97 -7.06
CA ARG A 461 9.86 -1.68 -7.10
C ARG A 461 10.57 -1.43 -8.43
N GLY A 462 11.17 -2.46 -9.03
CA GLY A 462 11.93 -2.30 -10.27
C GLY A 462 11.06 -1.78 -11.41
N LYS A 463 9.91 -2.40 -11.66
CA LYS A 463 8.96 -1.92 -12.69
C LYS A 463 8.36 -0.57 -12.34
N PHE A 464 8.08 -0.32 -11.05
CA PHE A 464 7.61 0.98 -10.62
C PHE A 464 8.64 2.09 -10.90
N SER A 465 9.92 1.88 -10.56
CA SER A 465 10.99 2.84 -10.84
C SER A 465 11.16 3.08 -12.34
N LEU A 466 11.08 2.03 -13.17
CA LEU A 466 11.07 2.15 -14.63
C LEU A 466 9.89 2.98 -15.15
N SER A 467 8.71 2.86 -14.51
CA SER A 467 7.53 3.66 -14.90
C SER A 467 7.62 5.14 -14.50
N GLN A 468 8.52 5.49 -13.57
CA GLN A 468 8.78 6.88 -13.18
C GLN A 468 9.91 7.53 -13.97
N ALA A 469 10.89 6.75 -14.46
CA ALA A 469 12.00 7.23 -15.28
C ALA A 469 11.52 7.60 -16.68
N ARG A 470 11.98 8.73 -17.22
CA ARG A 470 11.59 9.19 -18.56
C ARG A 470 12.61 8.79 -19.60
N VAL A 471 12.15 8.49 -20.80
CA VAL A 471 13.01 8.19 -21.96
C VAL A 471 13.99 9.32 -22.24
N LEU A 472 13.56 10.56 -22.06
CA LEU A 472 14.40 11.75 -22.28
C LEU A 472 15.69 11.76 -21.43
N GLU A 473 15.69 11.13 -20.26
CA GLU A 473 16.86 11.05 -19.37
C GLU A 473 18.02 10.22 -19.96
N ARG A 474 17.72 9.37 -20.94
CA ARG A 474 18.68 8.50 -21.62
C ARG A 474 18.85 8.86 -23.11
N ALA A 475 18.11 9.84 -23.60
CA ALA A 475 18.24 10.29 -24.97
C ALA A 475 19.53 11.10 -25.16
N HIS A 476 20.25 10.83 -26.25
CA HIS A 476 21.48 11.53 -26.61
C HIS A 476 21.38 12.11 -28.01
N ASN A 477 22.24 13.08 -28.33
CA ASN A 477 22.25 13.81 -29.61
C ASN A 477 23.30 13.28 -30.61
N ASP A 478 23.84 12.09 -30.36
CA ASP A 478 24.79 11.46 -31.26
C ASP A 478 24.07 10.68 -32.36
N PHE A 479 23.63 11.39 -33.38
CA PHE A 479 22.99 10.83 -34.56
C PHE A 479 23.24 11.66 -35.81
N VAL A 480 23.28 11.01 -36.98
CA VAL A 480 23.39 11.68 -38.28
C VAL A 480 22.02 12.12 -38.78
N SER A 481 21.89 13.39 -39.12
CA SER A 481 20.68 13.94 -39.73
C SER A 481 20.93 14.51 -41.10
N THR A 482 19.94 14.46 -41.97
CA THR A 482 20.03 14.93 -43.36
C THR A 482 18.65 15.47 -43.82
N PRO A 483 18.65 16.48 -44.72
CA PRO A 483 17.42 16.86 -45.42
C PRO A 483 16.91 15.74 -46.33
N THR A 484 15.61 15.73 -46.59
CA THR A 484 14.94 14.69 -47.40
C THR A 484 15.28 14.72 -48.91
N ASP A 485 15.82 15.83 -49.41
CA ASP A 485 16.24 16.02 -50.79
C ASP A 485 17.73 15.68 -51.01
N SER A 486 18.46 15.26 -49.98
CA SER A 486 19.85 14.80 -50.09
C SER A 486 19.97 13.56 -50.97
N THR A 487 21.13 13.40 -51.63
CA THR A 487 21.40 12.20 -52.44
C THR A 487 21.92 11.05 -51.57
N VAL A 488 21.73 9.82 -52.02
CA VAL A 488 22.24 8.61 -51.38
C VAL A 488 23.76 8.69 -51.20
N ALA A 489 24.51 9.18 -52.19
CA ALA A 489 25.97 9.34 -52.10
C ALA A 489 26.38 10.30 -50.96
N ALA A 490 25.65 11.41 -50.78
CA ALA A 490 25.94 12.38 -49.73
C ALA A 490 25.72 11.78 -48.33
N VAL A 491 24.62 11.03 -48.14
CA VAL A 491 24.29 10.39 -46.84
C VAL A 491 25.27 9.27 -46.52
N LEU A 492 25.66 8.44 -47.49
CA LEU A 492 26.68 7.41 -47.27
C LEU A 492 28.02 8.00 -46.82
N LYS A 493 28.40 9.16 -47.37
CA LYS A 493 29.60 9.87 -46.95
C LYS A 493 29.48 10.36 -45.50
N LEU A 494 28.37 11.00 -45.14
CA LEU A 494 28.09 11.46 -43.76
C LEU A 494 28.13 10.31 -42.75
N LEU A 495 27.50 9.18 -43.07
CA LEU A 495 27.51 7.99 -42.22
C LEU A 495 28.91 7.41 -42.06
N SER A 496 29.70 7.36 -43.14
CA SER A 496 31.10 6.89 -43.10
C SER A 496 31.97 7.79 -42.24
N GLU A 497 31.81 9.11 -42.34
CA GLU A 497 32.55 10.09 -41.54
C GLU A 497 32.19 10.05 -40.07
N ALA A 498 30.90 9.80 -39.74
CA ALA A 498 30.40 9.68 -38.39
C ALA A 498 30.61 8.28 -37.78
N GLY A 499 30.92 7.26 -38.57
CA GLY A 499 31.02 5.87 -38.12
C GLY A 499 29.68 5.26 -37.70
N GLN A 500 28.57 5.78 -38.27
CA GLN A 500 27.21 5.32 -37.96
C GLN A 500 26.59 4.57 -39.14
N THR A 501 25.58 3.74 -38.88
CA THR A 501 24.91 2.94 -39.90
C THR A 501 23.48 3.40 -40.19
N GLU A 502 22.99 4.38 -39.44
CA GLU A 502 21.63 4.92 -39.53
C GLU A 502 21.66 6.46 -39.59
N ALA A 503 20.75 7.05 -40.38
CA ALA A 503 20.55 8.50 -40.47
C ALA A 503 19.07 8.85 -40.38
N TYR A 504 18.77 10.07 -39.96
CA TYR A 504 17.41 10.58 -39.79
C TYR A 504 17.14 11.73 -40.76
N CYS A 505 16.05 11.59 -41.53
CA CYS A 505 15.59 12.64 -42.41
C CYS A 505 14.75 13.64 -41.62
N LEU A 506 15.22 14.89 -41.54
CA LEU A 506 14.53 15.95 -40.80
C LEU A 506 14.02 17.04 -41.75
N SER A 507 12.87 17.62 -41.46
CA SER A 507 12.36 18.83 -42.09
C SER A 507 13.16 20.05 -41.67
N HIS A 508 12.95 21.21 -42.36
CA HIS A 508 13.55 22.49 -41.97
C HIS A 508 13.23 22.91 -40.53
N ASP A 509 12.09 22.48 -39.99
CA ASP A 509 11.65 22.74 -38.62
C ASP A 509 12.19 21.71 -37.61
N GLY A 510 12.99 20.73 -38.04
CA GLY A 510 13.57 19.68 -37.23
C GLY A 510 12.62 18.52 -36.92
N ASN A 511 11.50 18.41 -37.66
CA ASN A 511 10.56 17.29 -37.47
C ASN A 511 11.07 16.04 -38.18
N LEU A 512 10.88 14.88 -37.54
CA LEU A 512 11.27 13.58 -38.12
C LEU A 512 10.35 13.21 -39.29
N GLU A 513 10.92 13.08 -40.49
CA GLU A 513 10.20 12.66 -41.70
C GLU A 513 10.48 11.20 -42.08
N GLY A 514 11.65 10.67 -41.73
CA GLY A 514 11.99 9.28 -41.98
C GLY A 514 13.31 8.85 -41.40
N LYS A 515 13.59 7.55 -41.50
CA LYS A 515 14.86 6.91 -41.09
C LYS A 515 15.50 6.20 -42.27
N LEU A 516 16.81 6.25 -42.35
CA LEU A 516 17.63 5.58 -43.33
C LEU A 516 18.56 4.57 -42.65
N SER A 517 18.73 3.41 -43.23
CA SER A 517 19.78 2.46 -42.82
C SER A 517 20.79 2.29 -43.95
N ILE A 518 22.03 2.02 -43.58
CA ILE A 518 23.12 1.80 -44.54
C ILE A 518 22.78 0.66 -45.53
N ILE A 519 22.03 -0.36 -45.08
CA ILE A 519 21.62 -1.49 -45.91
C ILE A 519 20.71 -1.02 -47.06
N HIS A 520 19.74 -0.16 -46.78
CA HIS A 520 18.85 0.40 -47.80
C HIS A 520 19.61 1.33 -48.74
N LEU A 521 20.53 2.14 -48.22
CA LEU A 521 21.36 3.06 -49.01
C LEU A 521 22.31 2.33 -49.97
N MET A 522 22.91 1.21 -49.57
CA MET A 522 23.82 0.43 -50.40
C MET A 522 23.12 -0.24 -51.60
N GLY A 523 21.81 -0.49 -51.49
CA GLY A 523 21.00 -1.07 -52.57
C GLY A 523 20.40 -0.06 -53.56
N ALA A 524 20.57 1.27 -53.32
CA ALA A 524 19.96 2.32 -54.08
C ALA A 524 20.94 3.02 -55.04
N ASP A 525 20.42 3.76 -56.04
CA ASP A 525 21.26 4.58 -56.93
C ASP A 525 21.85 5.76 -56.14
N LYS A 526 23.13 6.05 -56.40
CA LYS A 526 23.91 7.09 -55.69
C LYS A 526 23.34 8.50 -55.88
N ASP A 527 22.75 8.78 -57.01
CA ASP A 527 22.16 10.07 -57.35
C ASP A 527 20.68 10.20 -56.97
N GLN A 528 20.08 9.11 -56.48
CA GLN A 528 18.68 9.08 -56.02
C GLN A 528 18.49 9.92 -54.77
N ALA A 529 17.35 10.62 -54.66
CA ALA A 529 16.97 11.38 -53.45
C ALA A 529 16.52 10.43 -52.34
N VAL A 530 17.01 10.65 -51.10
CA VAL A 530 16.76 9.76 -49.98
C VAL A 530 15.29 9.71 -49.56
N ARG A 531 14.46 10.70 -49.88
CA ARG A 531 13.00 10.70 -49.66
C ARG A 531 12.25 9.53 -50.32
N GLU A 532 12.87 8.92 -51.36
CA GLU A 532 12.26 7.82 -52.11
C GLU A 532 12.49 6.46 -51.45
N ILE A 533 13.53 6.35 -50.65
CA ILE A 533 14.00 5.09 -50.05
C ILE A 533 13.92 5.07 -48.51
N MET A 534 13.65 6.24 -47.89
CA MET A 534 13.56 6.32 -46.42
C MET A 534 12.36 5.55 -45.88
N ASP A 535 12.52 4.95 -44.72
CA ASP A 535 11.39 4.47 -43.94
C ASP A 535 10.63 5.68 -43.34
N ARG A 536 9.41 5.92 -43.84
CA ARG A 536 8.56 7.05 -43.46
C ARG A 536 7.82 6.83 -42.13
N ARG A 537 7.86 5.63 -41.58
CA ARG A 537 7.19 5.27 -40.33
C ARG A 537 8.13 4.48 -39.43
N PRO A 538 9.31 5.04 -39.12
CA PRO A 538 10.19 4.35 -38.19
C PRO A 538 9.56 4.23 -36.83
N LEU A 539 9.96 3.19 -36.09
CA LEU A 539 9.64 3.12 -34.66
C LEU A 539 10.18 4.38 -33.99
N ARG A 540 9.37 5.02 -33.16
CA ARG A 540 9.71 6.26 -32.45
C ARG A 540 9.21 6.24 -31.02
N LEU A 541 9.95 6.87 -30.12
CA LEU A 541 9.59 7.06 -28.72
C LEU A 541 9.18 8.52 -28.49
N LYS A 542 8.33 8.76 -27.51
CA LYS A 542 7.94 10.11 -27.10
C LYS A 542 8.84 10.60 -25.97
N ALA A 543 9.13 11.88 -25.94
CA ALA A 543 9.97 12.49 -24.91
C ALA A 543 9.43 12.33 -23.49
N ASP A 544 8.10 12.36 -23.35
CA ASP A 544 7.38 12.21 -22.08
C ASP A 544 7.05 10.77 -21.73
N GLN A 545 7.32 9.81 -22.63
CA GLN A 545 7.09 8.37 -22.40
C GLN A 545 7.98 7.86 -21.28
N ASN A 546 7.45 6.96 -20.46
CA ASN A 546 8.22 6.34 -19.39
C ASN A 546 9.11 5.20 -19.91
N MET A 547 10.15 4.88 -19.15
CA MET A 547 11.17 3.90 -19.54
C MET A 547 10.60 2.48 -19.70
N LEU A 548 9.60 2.11 -18.88
CA LEU A 548 8.95 0.79 -18.98
C LEU A 548 8.23 0.62 -20.32
N GLU A 549 7.41 1.61 -20.69
CA GLU A 549 6.72 1.61 -21.98
C GLU A 549 7.70 1.65 -23.15
N ALA A 550 8.81 2.38 -23.03
CA ALA A 550 9.83 2.43 -24.05
C ALA A 550 10.50 1.07 -24.27
N ILE A 551 10.82 0.35 -23.19
CA ILE A 551 11.38 -1.01 -23.26
C ILE A 551 10.37 -1.97 -23.90
N GLU A 552 9.08 -1.87 -23.55
CA GLU A 552 8.03 -2.71 -24.14
C GLU A 552 7.88 -2.45 -25.65
N VAL A 553 7.89 -1.19 -26.06
CA VAL A 553 7.81 -0.80 -27.48
C VAL A 553 9.08 -1.22 -28.23
N ALA A 554 10.25 -1.10 -27.60
CA ALA A 554 11.54 -1.48 -28.21
C ALA A 554 11.75 -3.00 -28.26
N SER A 555 10.97 -3.82 -27.57
CA SER A 555 11.18 -5.28 -27.48
C SER A 555 11.16 -6.01 -28.83
N GLY A 556 10.55 -5.43 -29.85
CA GLY A 556 10.50 -5.96 -31.23
C GLY A 556 11.31 -5.13 -32.23
N PHE A 557 12.11 -4.17 -31.76
CA PHE A 557 12.88 -3.30 -32.62
C PHE A 557 14.10 -4.03 -33.19
N VAL A 558 14.43 -3.73 -34.45
CA VAL A 558 15.63 -4.20 -35.13
C VAL A 558 16.31 -2.99 -35.74
N GLY A 559 17.43 -2.57 -35.17
CA GLY A 559 18.18 -1.38 -35.57
C GLY A 559 19.17 -0.95 -34.50
N GLU A 560 19.91 0.14 -34.72
CA GLU A 560 20.88 0.64 -33.72
C GLU A 560 20.24 1.63 -32.76
N THR A 561 19.42 2.56 -33.27
CA THR A 561 18.85 3.65 -32.49
C THR A 561 17.38 3.91 -32.82
N ILE A 562 16.63 4.35 -31.83
CA ILE A 562 15.19 4.72 -31.92
C ILE A 562 15.11 6.23 -31.74
N PRO A 563 14.49 6.98 -32.65
CA PRO A 563 14.36 8.43 -32.53
C PRO A 563 13.35 8.79 -31.42
N VAL A 564 13.69 9.79 -30.62
CA VAL A 564 12.85 10.39 -29.59
C VAL A 564 12.29 11.71 -30.11
N ILE A 565 10.97 11.84 -30.08
CA ILE A 565 10.25 13.01 -30.61
C ILE A 565 9.44 13.74 -29.54
N GLU A 566 9.27 15.04 -29.70
CA GLU A 566 8.39 15.88 -28.89
C GLU A 566 6.98 15.94 -29.53
N GLU A 567 5.92 15.69 -28.73
CA GLU A 567 4.53 15.86 -29.17
C GLU A 567 3.88 17.10 -28.50
N PRO A 568 3.00 17.88 -29.19
CA PRO A 568 2.63 17.76 -30.59
C PRO A 568 3.60 18.52 -31.51
N GLY A 569 4.10 17.93 -32.54
CA GLY A 569 4.99 18.63 -33.51
C GLY A 569 5.91 17.69 -34.25
N GLY A 570 6.27 16.56 -33.65
CA GLY A 570 7.13 15.58 -34.27
C GLY A 570 8.61 15.98 -34.32
N LYS A 571 9.01 17.03 -33.58
CA LYS A 571 10.39 17.50 -33.54
C LYS A 571 11.27 16.43 -32.90
N MET A 572 12.33 16.04 -33.59
CA MET A 572 13.29 15.08 -33.08
C MET A 572 14.22 15.77 -32.07
N ILE A 573 14.31 15.20 -30.85
CA ILE A 573 15.13 15.75 -29.77
C ILE A 573 16.33 14.88 -29.40
N GLY A 574 16.42 13.65 -29.94
CA GLY A 574 17.54 12.76 -29.72
C GLY A 574 17.23 11.34 -30.17
N VAL A 575 18.13 10.44 -29.84
CA VAL A 575 17.99 8.99 -30.06
C VAL A 575 18.28 8.22 -28.79
N VAL A 576 17.75 7.01 -28.72
CA VAL A 576 18.01 6.03 -27.65
C VAL A 576 18.34 4.70 -28.31
N SER A 577 19.39 4.04 -27.88
CA SER A 577 19.75 2.69 -28.33
C SER A 577 19.15 1.62 -27.43
N GLU A 578 19.10 0.36 -27.89
CA GLU A 578 18.75 -0.77 -27.02
C GLU A 578 19.69 -0.88 -25.82
N SER A 579 20.99 -0.56 -26.00
CA SER A 579 21.96 -0.57 -24.90
C SER A 579 21.65 0.47 -23.83
N ASP A 580 21.13 1.64 -24.21
CA ASP A 580 20.73 2.68 -23.24
C ASP A 580 19.50 2.25 -22.43
N LEU A 581 18.52 1.64 -23.10
CA LEU A 581 17.33 1.08 -22.42
C LEU A 581 17.72 -0.07 -21.49
N PHE A 582 18.63 -0.94 -21.91
CA PHE A 582 19.10 -2.06 -21.10
C PHE A 582 19.96 -1.58 -19.92
N SER A 583 20.83 -0.60 -20.13
CA SER A 583 21.59 0.03 -19.05
C SER A 583 20.68 0.69 -18.02
N ALA A 584 19.65 1.43 -18.47
CA ALA A 584 18.65 2.00 -17.56
C ALA A 584 17.93 0.93 -16.74
N TYR A 585 17.59 -0.21 -17.36
CA TYR A 585 17.01 -1.34 -16.65
C TYR A 585 17.96 -1.91 -15.58
N LEU A 586 19.24 -2.12 -15.92
CA LEU A 586 20.24 -2.65 -14.99
C LEU A 586 20.51 -1.69 -13.83
N ASP A 587 20.67 -0.39 -14.11
CA ASP A 587 20.90 0.65 -13.10
C ASP A 587 19.75 0.67 -12.06
N ILE A 588 18.51 0.55 -12.54
CA ILE A 588 17.32 0.51 -11.67
C ILE A 588 17.28 -0.80 -10.87
N GLN A 589 17.62 -1.94 -11.47
CA GLN A 589 17.69 -3.21 -10.76
C GLN A 589 18.77 -3.21 -9.68
N GLU A 590 19.94 -2.62 -9.94
CA GLU A 590 21.00 -2.47 -8.95
C GLU A 590 20.56 -1.58 -7.78
N GLN A 591 19.92 -0.43 -8.07
CA GLN A 591 19.36 0.45 -7.03
C GLN A 591 18.33 -0.27 -6.15
N VAL A 592 17.44 -1.08 -6.75
CA VAL A 592 16.45 -1.86 -6.00
C VAL A 592 17.13 -2.91 -5.13
N GLN A 593 18.10 -3.64 -5.66
CA GLN A 593 18.85 -4.64 -4.88
C GLN A 593 19.62 -4.03 -3.71
N ASP A 594 20.17 -2.83 -3.87
CA ASP A 594 20.90 -2.16 -2.79
C ASP A 594 19.99 -1.66 -1.67
N VAL A 595 18.73 -1.34 -1.99
CA VAL A 595 17.71 -1.01 -0.99
C VAL A 595 17.17 -2.25 -0.28
N GLU A 596 17.11 -3.40 -0.98
CA GLU A 596 16.58 -4.67 -0.43
C GLU A 596 17.63 -5.47 0.38
N LYS A 597 18.93 -5.17 0.24
CA LYS A 597 20.01 -5.74 1.05
C LYS A 597 20.07 -5.09 2.44
#